data_8c8870702552c13a27ec687f37d784b6
#
_entry.id   8c8870702552c13a27ec687f37d784b6
#
_cell.length_a   1.000
_cell.length_b   1.000
_cell.length_c   1.000
_cell.angle_alpha   90.00
_cell.angle_beta   90.00
_cell.angle_gamma   90.00
#
_symmetry.space_group_name_H-M   'P 1'
#
loop_
_entity.id
_entity.type
_entity.pdbx_description
1 polymer ?
#
loop_
_entity_poly.entity_id
_entity_poly.type
_entity_poly.pdbx_seq_one_letter_code
_entity_poly.pdbx_strand_id
1 'polypeptide(L)'
;HERIDLDSNWYVAMYEVIREHMLNAVERSGATVAEYRRFQRAFDRLLQLDIALVVTALTVSRQGRIEALQREESRFLDEVSRALEALANGDFTVRVEGTYAGRNADVQRDFNGAVAELSDTIRRVMTSADEIAATSTAFRESSALLAAGASSQAASVEEVAASLQELSSMTAQSAQHAASARAMADETRSAA
;
A
#
# COMPACT_ATOMS: atom_id res chain seq x y z
N HIS A 1 -44.60 -4.11 -14.13
CA HIS A 1 -44.30 -2.74 -14.61
C HIS A 1 -42.81 -2.37 -14.39
N GLU A 2 -42.16 -2.80 -13.30
CA GLU A 2 -40.70 -2.66 -13.11
C GLU A 2 -39.86 -3.32 -14.22
N ARG A 3 -40.39 -4.33 -14.90
CA ARG A 3 -39.70 -5.04 -15.99
C ARG A 3 -39.59 -4.26 -17.30
N ILE A 4 -40.35 -3.18 -17.50
CA ILE A 4 -40.48 -2.51 -18.80
C ILE A 4 -39.90 -1.08 -18.75
N ASP A 5 -39.46 -0.61 -17.59
CA ASP A 5 -38.88 0.74 -17.34
C ASP A 5 -39.71 1.89 -17.98
N LEU A 6 -41.07 1.77 -17.89
CA LEU A 6 -42.00 2.76 -18.44
C LEU A 6 -41.96 4.04 -17.62
N ASP A 7 -41.67 5.15 -18.29
CA ASP A 7 -41.72 6.48 -17.71
C ASP A 7 -43.11 6.82 -17.16
N SER A 8 -43.18 7.51 -16.02
CA SER A 8 -44.43 8.00 -15.43
C SER A 8 -45.26 8.84 -16.41
N ASN A 9 -44.65 9.58 -17.31
CA ASN A 9 -45.31 10.36 -18.35
C ASN A 9 -46.06 9.49 -19.36
N TRP A 10 -45.54 8.31 -19.69
CA TRP A 10 -46.20 7.36 -20.55
C TRP A 10 -47.52 6.85 -19.93
N TYR A 11 -47.51 6.61 -18.63
CA TYR A 11 -48.74 6.24 -17.89
C TYR A 11 -49.82 7.30 -17.97
N VAL A 12 -49.44 8.55 -17.72
CA VAL A 12 -50.36 9.69 -17.79
C VAL A 12 -50.96 9.82 -19.20
N ALA A 13 -50.13 9.74 -20.24
CA ALA A 13 -50.56 9.79 -21.63
C ALA A 13 -51.50 8.63 -22.00
N MET A 14 -51.22 7.42 -21.54
CA MET A 14 -52.07 6.24 -21.75
C MET A 14 -53.46 6.44 -21.11
N TYR A 15 -53.54 7.01 -19.92
CA TYR A 15 -54.81 7.28 -19.25
C TYR A 15 -55.68 8.29 -19.99
N GLU A 16 -55.10 9.31 -20.62
CA GLU A 16 -55.86 10.24 -21.46
C GLU A 16 -56.49 9.52 -22.68
N VAL A 17 -55.78 8.63 -23.33
CA VAL A 17 -56.27 7.82 -24.44
C VAL A 17 -57.44 6.89 -23.98
N ILE A 18 -57.28 6.23 -22.82
CA ILE A 18 -58.31 5.38 -22.24
C ILE A 18 -59.57 6.19 -21.88
N ARG A 19 -59.37 7.36 -21.27
CA ARG A 19 -60.42 8.29 -20.87
C ARG A 19 -61.25 8.70 -22.08
N GLU A 20 -60.62 9.16 -23.14
CA GLU A 20 -61.28 9.59 -24.38
C GLU A 20 -62.08 8.42 -25.00
N HIS A 21 -61.49 7.24 -25.11
CA HIS A 21 -62.16 6.05 -25.64
C HIS A 21 -63.39 5.65 -24.84
N MET A 22 -63.31 5.67 -23.53
CA MET A 22 -64.43 5.29 -22.65
C MET A 22 -65.52 6.32 -22.68
N LEU A 23 -65.25 7.60 -22.68
CA LEU A 23 -66.25 8.67 -22.79
C LEU A 23 -66.98 8.62 -24.15
N ASN A 24 -66.26 8.42 -25.24
CA ASN A 24 -66.82 8.24 -26.57
C ASN A 24 -67.66 6.97 -26.68
N ALA A 25 -67.40 5.91 -25.96
CA ALA A 25 -68.20 4.69 -25.93
C ALA A 25 -69.52 4.94 -25.19
N VAL A 26 -69.50 5.65 -24.07
CA VAL A 26 -70.72 6.01 -23.31
C VAL A 26 -71.61 6.96 -24.12
N GLU A 27 -71.05 7.93 -24.82
CA GLU A 27 -71.81 8.82 -25.68
C GLU A 27 -72.53 8.06 -26.82
N ARG A 28 -71.86 7.10 -27.44
CA ARG A 28 -72.45 6.22 -28.51
C ARG A 28 -73.50 5.24 -28.00
N SER A 29 -73.54 4.96 -26.71
CA SER A 29 -74.54 4.05 -26.11
C SER A 29 -75.94 4.66 -25.98
N GLY A 30 -76.14 5.95 -26.30
CA GLY A 30 -77.44 6.64 -26.15
C GLY A 30 -77.77 7.06 -24.71
N ALA A 31 -76.70 7.17 -23.86
CA ALA A 31 -76.90 7.60 -22.47
C ALA A 31 -77.39 9.06 -22.38
N THR A 32 -78.30 9.31 -21.40
CA THR A 32 -78.74 10.67 -21.10
C THR A 32 -77.56 11.58 -20.64
N VAL A 33 -77.71 12.88 -20.80
CA VAL A 33 -76.72 13.85 -20.34
C VAL A 33 -76.35 13.71 -18.85
N ALA A 34 -77.36 13.34 -18.04
CA ALA A 34 -77.17 13.14 -16.61
C ALA A 34 -76.34 11.87 -16.31
N GLU A 35 -76.54 10.78 -17.03
CA GLU A 35 -75.82 9.53 -16.94
C GLU A 35 -74.37 9.71 -17.43
N TYR A 36 -74.19 10.38 -18.56
CA TYR A 36 -72.88 10.71 -19.08
C TYR A 36 -72.03 11.51 -18.06
N ARG A 37 -72.57 12.58 -17.49
CA ARG A 37 -71.85 13.39 -16.46
C ARG A 37 -71.57 12.62 -15.18
N ARG A 38 -72.43 11.68 -14.79
CA ARG A 38 -72.21 10.82 -13.62
C ARG A 38 -71.06 9.85 -13.89
N PHE A 39 -71.10 9.19 -15.05
CA PHE A 39 -70.01 8.31 -15.48
C PHE A 39 -68.66 9.05 -15.56
N GLN A 40 -68.62 10.18 -16.26
CA GLN A 40 -67.42 11.00 -16.40
C GLN A 40 -66.79 11.34 -15.04
N ARG A 41 -67.60 11.83 -14.09
CA ARG A 41 -67.06 12.17 -12.75
C ARG A 41 -66.58 10.93 -11.99
N ALA A 42 -67.22 9.82 -12.08
CA ALA A 42 -66.83 8.58 -11.43
C ALA A 42 -65.52 8.03 -12.04
N PHE A 43 -65.44 8.05 -13.37
CA PHE A 43 -64.30 7.58 -14.12
C PHE A 43 -63.10 8.48 -13.93
N ASP A 44 -63.22 9.81 -13.98
CA ASP A 44 -62.13 10.75 -13.71
C ASP A 44 -61.56 10.58 -12.29
N ARG A 45 -62.41 10.34 -11.29
CA ARG A 45 -61.95 10.04 -9.92
C ARG A 45 -61.20 8.72 -9.83
N LEU A 46 -61.65 7.67 -10.52
CA LEU A 46 -60.99 6.38 -10.56
C LEU A 46 -59.58 6.51 -11.19
N LEU A 47 -59.50 7.18 -12.35
CA LEU A 47 -58.26 7.43 -13.06
C LEU A 47 -57.27 8.25 -12.22
N GLN A 48 -57.75 9.30 -11.53
CA GLN A 48 -56.90 10.11 -10.66
C GLN A 48 -56.30 9.30 -9.50
N LEU A 49 -57.12 8.41 -8.88
CA LEU A 49 -56.66 7.53 -7.81
C LEU A 49 -55.63 6.53 -8.33
N ASP A 50 -55.86 5.95 -9.49
CA ASP A 50 -54.95 4.97 -10.08
C ASP A 50 -53.62 5.60 -10.50
N ILE A 51 -53.65 6.77 -11.16
CA ILE A 51 -52.43 7.55 -11.48
C ILE A 51 -51.67 7.89 -10.21
N ALA A 52 -52.33 8.38 -9.16
CA ALA A 52 -51.69 8.73 -7.91
C ALA A 52 -51.01 7.50 -7.27
N LEU A 53 -51.66 6.34 -7.28
CA LEU A 53 -51.12 5.10 -6.75
C LEU A 53 -49.85 4.65 -7.51
N VAL A 54 -49.93 4.65 -8.85
CA VAL A 54 -48.82 4.23 -9.71
C VAL A 54 -47.62 5.19 -9.57
N VAL A 55 -47.87 6.51 -9.62
CA VAL A 55 -46.82 7.50 -9.46
C VAL A 55 -46.16 7.39 -8.09
N THR A 56 -46.95 7.19 -7.03
CA THR A 56 -46.43 6.99 -5.68
C THR A 56 -45.56 5.73 -5.59
N ALA A 57 -46.05 4.60 -6.12
CA ALA A 57 -45.33 3.33 -6.12
C ALA A 57 -43.98 3.45 -6.85
N LEU A 58 -43.99 4.07 -8.04
CA LEU A 58 -42.77 4.30 -8.81
C LEU A 58 -41.75 5.22 -8.07
N THR A 59 -42.27 6.28 -7.43
CA THR A 59 -41.46 7.21 -6.66
C THR A 59 -40.78 6.51 -5.46
N VAL A 60 -41.55 5.75 -4.70
CA VAL A 60 -41.05 4.99 -3.54
C VAL A 60 -40.01 3.95 -3.99
N SER A 61 -40.27 3.23 -5.08
CA SER A 61 -39.29 2.25 -5.61
C SER A 61 -38.00 2.90 -6.05
N ARG A 62 -38.06 4.04 -6.77
CA ARG A 62 -36.87 4.80 -7.17
C ARG A 62 -36.09 5.35 -5.97
N GLN A 63 -36.82 5.91 -5.01
CA GLN A 63 -36.18 6.43 -3.78
C GLN A 63 -35.45 5.33 -3.01
N GLY A 64 -36.07 4.17 -2.83
CA GLY A 64 -35.45 3.03 -2.16
C GLY A 64 -34.18 2.53 -2.86
N ARG A 65 -34.15 2.58 -4.21
CA ARG A 65 -32.98 2.21 -4.99
C ARG A 65 -31.83 3.21 -4.81
N ILE A 66 -32.15 4.51 -4.84
CA ILE A 66 -31.16 5.59 -4.61
C ILE A 66 -30.57 5.45 -3.20
N GLU A 67 -31.39 5.27 -2.18
CA GLU A 67 -30.93 5.09 -0.81
C GLU A 67 -30.06 3.83 -0.62
N ALA A 68 -30.38 2.74 -1.33
CA ALA A 68 -29.58 1.52 -1.29
C ALA A 68 -28.18 1.76 -1.88
N LEU A 69 -28.10 2.43 -3.05
CA LEU A 69 -26.82 2.79 -3.68
C LEU A 69 -25.99 3.74 -2.80
N GLN A 70 -26.62 4.75 -2.20
CA GLN A 70 -25.95 5.68 -1.29
C GLN A 70 -25.40 4.98 -0.04
N ARG A 71 -26.14 4.02 0.52
CA ARG A 71 -25.65 3.22 1.67
C ARG A 71 -24.46 2.35 1.29
N GLU A 72 -24.47 1.74 0.12
CA GLU A 72 -23.35 0.94 -0.39
C GLU A 72 -22.12 1.81 -0.60
N GLU A 73 -22.27 2.98 -1.21
CA GLU A 73 -21.18 3.94 -1.41
C GLU A 73 -20.60 4.44 -0.08
N SER A 74 -21.47 4.82 0.87
CA SER A 74 -21.02 5.25 2.20
C SER A 74 -20.23 4.15 2.93
N ARG A 75 -20.70 2.91 2.88
CA ARG A 75 -19.98 1.76 3.48
C ARG A 75 -18.60 1.57 2.86
N PHE A 76 -18.50 1.69 1.54
CA PHE A 76 -17.21 1.59 0.84
C PHE A 76 -16.24 2.69 1.30
N LEU A 77 -16.70 3.94 1.32
CA LEU A 77 -15.87 5.07 1.76
C LEU A 77 -15.42 4.94 3.22
N ASP A 78 -16.30 4.48 4.11
CA ASP A 78 -15.97 4.24 5.52
C ASP A 78 -14.91 3.12 5.67
N GLU A 79 -14.99 2.08 4.86
CA GLU A 79 -14.03 0.98 4.88
C GLU A 79 -12.67 1.41 4.33
N VAL A 80 -12.64 2.13 3.21
CA VAL A 80 -11.42 2.70 2.65
C VAL A 80 -10.77 3.69 3.63
N SER A 81 -11.56 4.55 4.28
CA SER A 81 -11.06 5.50 5.27
C SER A 81 -10.40 4.80 6.45
N ARG A 82 -11.03 3.76 6.99
CA ARG A 82 -10.44 2.95 8.07
C ARG A 82 -9.16 2.24 7.64
N ALA A 83 -9.14 1.72 6.42
CA ALA A 83 -7.97 1.07 5.87
C ALA A 83 -6.81 2.06 5.66
N LEU A 84 -7.09 3.27 5.19
CA LEU A 84 -6.10 4.35 5.07
C LEU A 84 -5.57 4.81 6.43
N GLU A 85 -6.44 4.90 7.44
CA GLU A 85 -6.02 5.25 8.81
C GLU A 85 -5.11 4.16 9.41
N ALA A 86 -5.44 2.90 9.23
CA ALA A 86 -4.59 1.79 9.66
C ALA A 86 -3.23 1.81 8.95
N LEU A 87 -3.23 2.04 7.63
CA LEU A 87 -2.01 2.18 6.83
C LEU A 87 -1.14 3.36 7.31
N ALA A 88 -1.75 4.51 7.62
CA ALA A 88 -1.06 5.69 8.16
C ALA A 88 -0.44 5.41 9.54
N ASN A 89 -1.02 4.51 10.32
CA ASN A 89 -0.49 4.03 11.59
C ASN A 89 0.56 2.91 11.45
N GLY A 90 0.95 2.57 10.21
CA GLY A 90 2.00 1.58 9.94
C GLY A 90 1.50 0.13 9.82
N ASP A 91 0.19 -0.11 9.74
CA ASP A 91 -0.36 -1.44 9.47
C ASP A 91 -0.39 -1.71 7.96
N PHE A 92 0.64 -2.37 7.46
CA PHE A 92 0.75 -2.79 6.04
C PHE A 92 0.05 -4.12 5.75
N THR A 93 -0.70 -4.67 6.72
CA THR A 93 -1.48 -5.90 6.54
C THR A 93 -2.93 -5.63 6.21
N VAL A 94 -3.39 -4.39 6.40
CA VAL A 94 -4.77 -3.96 6.19
C VAL A 94 -5.23 -4.22 4.76
N ARG A 95 -6.52 -4.60 4.61
CA ARG A 95 -7.20 -4.78 3.32
C ARG A 95 -8.60 -4.21 3.37
N VAL A 96 -9.09 -3.75 2.23
CA VAL A 96 -10.50 -3.48 1.99
C VAL A 96 -11.14 -4.79 1.57
N GLU A 97 -12.03 -5.37 2.41
CA GLU A 97 -12.49 -6.76 2.27
C GLU A 97 -13.87 -6.89 1.63
N GLY A 98 -14.71 -5.88 1.65
CA GLY A 98 -16.08 -5.93 1.12
C GLY A 98 -16.18 -6.45 -0.31
N THR A 99 -17.39 -6.83 -0.72
CA THR A 99 -17.69 -7.18 -2.12
C THR A 99 -18.30 -5.96 -2.79
N TYR A 100 -17.58 -5.36 -3.69
CA TYR A 100 -17.96 -4.15 -4.40
C TYR A 100 -18.06 -4.40 -5.90
N ALA A 101 -18.84 -3.57 -6.60
CA ALA A 101 -19.01 -3.65 -8.05
C ALA A 101 -18.49 -2.38 -8.74
N GLY A 102 -18.26 -2.47 -10.06
CA GLY A 102 -17.87 -1.34 -10.89
C GLY A 102 -16.61 -0.62 -10.36
N ARG A 103 -16.66 0.71 -10.32
CA ARG A 103 -15.51 1.55 -9.93
C ARG A 103 -15.00 1.27 -8.51
N ASN A 104 -15.88 0.94 -7.58
CA ASN A 104 -15.48 0.63 -6.20
C ASN A 104 -14.64 -0.65 -6.12
N ALA A 105 -14.95 -1.66 -6.94
CA ALA A 105 -14.14 -2.87 -7.05
C ALA A 105 -12.75 -2.59 -7.64
N ASP A 106 -12.63 -1.66 -8.58
CA ASP A 106 -11.33 -1.25 -9.13
C ASP A 106 -10.49 -0.53 -8.06
N VAL A 107 -11.08 0.43 -7.33
CA VAL A 107 -10.39 1.13 -6.23
C VAL A 107 -9.98 0.15 -5.13
N GLN A 108 -10.82 -0.81 -4.77
CA GLN A 108 -10.48 -1.87 -3.79
C GLN A 108 -9.25 -2.67 -4.25
N ARG A 109 -9.24 -3.10 -5.51
CA ARG A 109 -8.12 -3.87 -6.08
C ARG A 109 -6.84 -3.07 -6.08
N ASP A 110 -6.89 -1.82 -6.54
CA ASP A 110 -5.74 -0.93 -6.63
C ASP A 110 -5.18 -0.60 -5.24
N PHE A 111 -6.04 -0.31 -4.27
CA PHE A 111 -5.65 -0.10 -2.88
C PHE A 111 -4.96 -1.35 -2.30
N ASN A 112 -5.61 -2.51 -2.41
CA ASN A 112 -5.05 -3.76 -1.88
C ASN A 112 -3.74 -4.16 -2.56
N GLY A 113 -3.61 -3.87 -3.86
CA GLY A 113 -2.37 -4.04 -4.62
C GLY A 113 -1.25 -3.14 -4.11
N ALA A 114 -1.53 -1.85 -3.94
CA ALA A 114 -0.56 -0.88 -3.42
C ALA A 114 -0.08 -1.24 -2.00
N VAL A 115 -0.99 -1.65 -1.11
CA VAL A 115 -0.62 -2.10 0.25
C VAL A 115 0.21 -3.37 0.21
N ALA A 116 -0.07 -4.31 -0.71
CA ALA A 116 0.74 -5.53 -0.87
C ALA A 116 2.17 -5.21 -1.31
N GLU A 117 2.35 -4.32 -2.29
CA GLU A 117 3.67 -3.87 -2.74
C GLU A 117 4.44 -3.13 -1.66
N LEU A 118 3.76 -2.26 -0.89
CA LEU A 118 4.37 -1.58 0.26
C LEU A 118 4.83 -2.59 1.32
N SER A 119 3.99 -3.55 1.68
CA SER A 119 4.32 -4.61 2.64
C SER A 119 5.55 -5.42 2.20
N ASP A 120 5.63 -5.78 0.91
CA ASP A 120 6.78 -6.50 0.37
C ASP A 120 8.05 -5.65 0.39
N THR A 121 7.94 -4.38 0.01
CA THR A 121 9.06 -3.42 0.05
C THR A 121 9.60 -3.25 1.47
N ILE A 122 8.73 -3.05 2.46
CA ILE A 122 9.13 -2.94 3.88
C ILE A 122 9.81 -4.22 4.35
N ARG A 123 9.28 -5.41 4.00
CA ARG A 123 9.91 -6.69 4.35
C ARG A 123 11.33 -6.81 3.78
N ARG A 124 11.53 -6.40 2.51
CA ARG A 124 12.86 -6.38 1.87
C ARG A 124 13.80 -5.41 2.57
N VAL A 125 13.34 -4.22 2.95
CA VAL A 125 14.13 -3.25 3.70
C VAL A 125 14.54 -3.83 5.06
N MET A 126 13.63 -4.49 5.78
CA MET A 126 13.96 -5.15 7.05
C MET A 126 15.03 -6.22 6.87
N THR A 127 14.89 -7.11 5.88
CA THR A 127 15.89 -8.14 5.57
C THR A 127 17.23 -7.50 5.26
N SER A 128 17.31 -6.45 4.45
CA SER A 128 18.56 -5.74 4.14
C SER A 128 19.16 -5.06 5.37
N ALA A 129 18.32 -4.53 6.27
CA ALA A 129 18.79 -3.97 7.53
C ALA A 129 19.45 -5.03 8.44
N ASP A 130 18.84 -6.21 8.53
CA ASP A 130 19.40 -7.34 9.27
C ASP A 130 20.74 -7.83 8.68
N GLU A 131 20.85 -7.90 7.36
CA GLU A 131 22.09 -8.24 6.65
C GLU A 131 23.21 -7.20 6.91
N ILE A 132 22.86 -5.90 6.89
CA ILE A 132 23.79 -4.82 7.23
C ILE A 132 24.24 -4.93 8.69
N ALA A 133 23.34 -5.24 9.62
CA ALA A 133 23.69 -5.42 11.03
C ALA A 133 24.64 -6.60 11.23
N ALA A 134 24.39 -7.73 10.58
CA ALA A 134 25.27 -8.89 10.61
C ALA A 134 26.64 -8.60 10.02
N THR A 135 26.71 -7.94 8.83
CA THR A 135 27.94 -7.54 8.16
C THR A 135 28.72 -6.54 9.02
N SER A 136 28.05 -5.59 9.67
CA SER A 136 28.67 -4.61 10.57
C SER A 136 29.32 -5.28 11.81
N THR A 137 28.73 -6.36 12.29
CA THR A 137 29.26 -7.16 13.40
C THR A 137 30.52 -7.90 12.95
N ALA A 138 30.49 -8.61 11.81
CA ALA A 138 31.64 -9.29 11.24
C ALA A 138 32.80 -8.32 10.91
N PHE A 139 32.47 -7.12 10.42
CA PHE A 139 33.46 -6.08 10.15
C PHE A 139 34.14 -5.60 11.43
N ARG A 140 33.39 -5.44 12.54
CA ARG A 140 33.99 -5.07 13.85
C ARG A 140 34.92 -6.15 14.37
N GLU A 141 34.54 -7.42 14.26
CA GLU A 141 35.38 -8.54 14.66
C GLU A 141 36.67 -8.60 13.83
N SER A 142 36.57 -8.48 12.51
CA SER A 142 37.73 -8.44 11.61
C SER A 142 38.64 -7.25 11.90
N SER A 143 38.10 -6.09 12.20
CA SER A 143 38.84 -4.88 12.56
C SER A 143 39.57 -5.07 13.90
N ALA A 144 39.00 -5.73 14.87
CA ALA A 144 39.62 -6.06 16.14
C ALA A 144 40.80 -7.03 15.96
N LEU A 145 40.63 -8.07 15.14
CA LEU A 145 41.68 -9.01 14.78
C LEU A 145 42.84 -8.32 14.06
N LEU A 146 42.54 -7.44 13.11
CA LEU A 146 43.55 -6.66 12.40
C LEU A 146 44.33 -5.73 13.34
N ALA A 147 43.65 -5.06 14.29
CA ALA A 147 44.31 -4.23 15.29
C ALA A 147 45.27 -5.05 16.20
N ALA A 148 44.82 -6.23 16.65
CA ALA A 148 45.61 -7.14 17.42
C ALA A 148 46.85 -7.64 16.63
N GLY A 149 46.66 -8.01 15.35
CA GLY A 149 47.74 -8.40 14.44
C GLY A 149 48.76 -7.29 14.21
N ALA A 150 48.27 -6.05 13.98
CA ALA A 150 49.14 -4.89 13.84
C ALA A 150 49.98 -4.60 15.11
N SER A 151 49.36 -4.72 16.28
CA SER A 151 50.09 -4.59 17.57
C SER A 151 51.15 -5.66 17.76
N SER A 152 50.86 -6.92 17.42
CA SER A 152 51.83 -8.01 17.48
C SER A 152 52.98 -7.80 16.48
N GLN A 153 52.66 -7.29 15.28
CA GLN A 153 53.67 -6.99 14.26
C GLN A 153 54.58 -5.82 14.68
N ALA A 154 54.03 -4.79 15.32
CA ALA A 154 54.84 -3.68 15.88
C ALA A 154 55.81 -4.18 16.95
N ALA A 155 55.36 -5.05 17.87
CA ALA A 155 56.23 -5.65 18.86
C ALA A 155 57.40 -6.48 18.23
N SER A 156 57.09 -7.27 17.18
CA SER A 156 58.09 -8.03 16.45
C SER A 156 59.09 -7.13 15.73
N VAL A 157 58.67 -5.99 15.17
CA VAL A 157 59.56 -5.00 14.55
C VAL A 157 60.46 -4.35 15.58
N GLU A 158 59.97 -4.05 16.79
CA GLU A 158 60.78 -3.51 17.90
C GLU A 158 61.83 -4.53 18.34
N GLU A 159 61.54 -5.83 18.44
CA GLU A 159 62.47 -6.89 18.79
C GLU A 159 63.56 -7.06 17.71
N VAL A 160 63.20 -7.02 16.44
CA VAL A 160 64.15 -7.04 15.31
C VAL A 160 65.00 -5.82 15.35
N ALA A 161 64.53 -4.62 15.62
CA ALA A 161 65.32 -3.40 15.74
C ALA A 161 66.33 -3.48 16.89
N ALA A 162 65.88 -4.03 18.06
CA ALA A 162 66.85 -4.25 19.20
C ALA A 162 67.95 -5.25 18.85
N SER A 163 67.56 -6.36 18.17
CA SER A 163 68.53 -7.37 17.72
C SER A 163 69.58 -6.79 16.70
N LEU A 164 69.16 -5.93 15.79
CA LEU A 164 70.01 -5.25 14.85
C LEU A 164 70.99 -4.26 15.57
N GLN A 165 70.46 -3.58 16.60
CA GLN A 165 71.31 -2.69 17.41
C GLN A 165 72.43 -3.48 18.16
N GLU A 166 72.10 -4.63 18.72
CA GLU A 166 73.00 -5.53 19.37
C GLU A 166 74.07 -6.07 18.38
N LEU A 167 73.62 -6.55 17.20
CA LEU A 167 74.50 -6.98 16.11
C LEU A 167 75.46 -5.87 15.66
N SER A 168 74.94 -4.65 15.55
CA SER A 168 75.83 -3.48 15.22
C SER A 168 76.88 -3.25 16.26
N SER A 169 76.49 -3.33 17.55
CA SER A 169 77.47 -3.20 18.66
C SER A 169 78.50 -4.31 18.66
N MET A 170 78.10 -5.57 18.48
CA MET A 170 79.01 -6.73 18.38
C MET A 170 79.94 -6.63 17.18
N THR A 171 79.44 -6.11 16.06
CA THR A 171 80.32 -5.91 14.87
C THR A 171 81.36 -4.84 15.10
N ALA A 172 81.01 -3.73 15.73
CA ALA A 172 81.92 -2.69 16.11
C ALA A 172 83.00 -3.22 17.10
N GLN A 173 82.59 -3.99 18.10
CA GLN A 173 83.50 -4.64 19.06
C GLN A 173 84.43 -5.65 18.36
N SER A 174 83.94 -6.47 17.44
CA SER A 174 84.74 -7.39 16.66
C SER A 174 85.78 -6.67 15.78
N ALA A 175 85.42 -5.55 15.16
CA ALA A 175 86.31 -4.73 14.39
C ALA A 175 87.45 -4.13 15.30
N GLN A 176 87.14 -3.74 16.51
CA GLN A 176 88.09 -3.24 17.49
C GLN A 176 89.08 -4.35 17.97
N HIS A 177 88.58 -5.54 18.22
CA HIS A 177 89.40 -6.71 18.56
C HIS A 177 90.33 -7.09 17.41
N ALA A 178 89.84 -7.08 16.17
CA ALA A 178 90.70 -7.34 15.01
C ALA A 178 91.78 -6.28 14.83
N ALA A 179 91.48 -5.00 15.06
CA ALA A 179 92.48 -3.93 15.06
C ALA A 179 93.57 -4.08 16.17
N SER A 180 93.11 -4.47 17.39
CA SER A 180 94.08 -4.75 18.52
C SER A 180 94.94 -5.96 18.24
N ALA A 181 94.35 -7.05 17.69
CA ALA A 181 95.15 -8.22 17.30
C ALA A 181 96.19 -7.90 16.21
N ARG A 182 95.88 -7.03 15.27
CA ARG A 182 96.76 -6.56 14.23
C ARG A 182 97.96 -5.72 14.83
N ALA A 183 97.66 -4.84 15.76
CA ALA A 183 98.66 -4.03 16.46
C ALA A 183 99.60 -4.93 17.25
N MET A 184 99.18 -5.93 17.99
CA MET A 184 100.01 -6.90 18.71
C MET A 184 100.87 -7.75 17.76
N ALA A 185 100.29 -8.16 16.62
CA ALA A 185 101.07 -8.90 15.63
C ALA A 185 102.20 -8.05 15.01
N ASP A 186 101.94 -6.75 14.74
CA ASP A 186 102.98 -5.82 14.24
C ASP A 186 104.02 -5.51 15.30
N GLU A 187 103.61 -5.40 16.56
CA GLU A 187 104.53 -5.23 17.69
C GLU A 187 105.44 -6.46 17.87
N THR A 188 104.89 -7.64 17.80
CA THR A 188 105.67 -8.90 17.87
C THR A 188 106.64 -9.05 16.68
N ARG A 189 106.28 -8.59 15.49
CA ARG A 189 107.11 -8.62 14.32
C ARG A 189 108.24 -7.63 14.43
N SER A 190 108.06 -6.49 15.11
CA SER A 190 109.12 -5.47 15.29
C SER A 190 110.11 -5.82 16.40
N ALA A 191 109.72 -6.74 17.32
CA ALA A 191 110.60 -7.20 18.43
C ALA A 191 111.40 -8.47 18.13
N ALA A 192 111.18 -9.12 16.96
CA ALA A 192 111.86 -10.27 16.44
C ALA A 192 112.94 -9.85 15.40
#